data_1500f0073b94ba6bda3ec0d089ca78ab
#
_entry.id   1500f0073b94ba6bda3ec0d089ca78ab
#
_cell.length_a   1.000
_cell.length_b   1.000
_cell.length_c   1.000
_cell.angle_alpha   90.00
_cell.angle_beta   90.00
_cell.angle_gamma   90.00
#
_symmetry.space_group_name_H-M   'P 1'
#
loop_
_entity.id
_entity.type
_entity.pdbx_description
1 polymer ?
#
loop_
_entity_poly.entity_id
_entity_poly.type
_entity_poly.pdbx_seq_one_letter_code
_entity_poly.pdbx_strand_id
1 'polypeptide(L)'
;MGAKIKLLRELSFWKTLRINFKYLPPLQALKLPILVSKHTRIRDMRGKLKIQSPIRTGMIRVGMDAVGIFDNKRSRAIWEIRGNIIFKGRAFFGNGSKLTVMDYGELILGDNFYISGESAIVCKNHIECDKDVLFSWNILVMDTDFHRIINSEGNELSPDGEIYIGENVWIGCRSIILKNSYIPTGCVIGADSRVSKKFLERNSLIIGNPARIVKSEISWRR
;
A
#
# COMPACT_ATOMS: atom_id res chain seq x y z
N MET A 1 -3.87 -1.34 -28.84
CA MET A 1 -2.50 -0.81 -28.55
C MET A 1 -1.88 -1.66 -27.47
N GLY A 2 -0.77 -2.36 -27.74
CA GLY A 2 -0.24 -3.39 -26.83
C GLY A 2 0.17 -2.82 -25.46
N ALA A 3 0.02 -3.63 -24.38
CA ALA A 3 0.33 -3.25 -23.00
C ALA A 3 1.76 -2.67 -22.82
N LYS A 4 2.72 -3.14 -23.61
CA LYS A 4 4.11 -2.63 -23.62
C LYS A 4 4.19 -1.18 -24.08
N ILE A 5 3.44 -0.77 -25.09
CA ILE A 5 3.44 0.61 -25.61
C ILE A 5 2.80 1.57 -24.59
N LYS A 6 1.73 1.14 -23.92
CA LYS A 6 1.10 1.89 -22.82
C LYS A 6 2.09 2.12 -21.69
N LEU A 7 2.79 1.07 -21.25
CA LEU A 7 3.79 1.14 -20.20
C LEU A 7 4.90 2.14 -20.53
N LEU A 8 5.45 2.10 -21.75
CA LEU A 8 6.51 3.02 -22.20
C LEU A 8 6.04 4.48 -22.22
N ARG A 9 4.80 4.74 -22.58
CA ARG A 9 4.22 6.11 -22.58
C ARG A 9 4.05 6.69 -21.18
N GLU A 10 3.78 5.86 -20.19
CA GLU A 10 3.58 6.26 -18.79
C GLU A 10 4.89 6.36 -18.02
N LEU A 11 5.91 5.63 -18.43
CA LEU A 11 7.19 5.51 -17.74
C LEU A 11 7.97 6.83 -17.71
N SER A 12 8.51 7.18 -16.54
CA SER A 12 9.55 8.19 -16.40
C SER A 12 10.92 7.51 -16.28
N PHE A 13 11.70 7.56 -17.35
CA PHE A 13 13.03 6.96 -17.38
C PHE A 13 13.94 7.49 -16.25
N TRP A 14 14.02 8.82 -16.09
CA TRP A 14 14.86 9.46 -15.07
C TRP A 14 14.46 9.14 -13.63
N LYS A 15 13.16 9.14 -13.32
CA LYS A 15 12.68 8.77 -11.99
C LYS A 15 12.94 7.30 -11.70
N THR A 16 12.77 6.44 -12.70
CA THR A 16 13.05 5.02 -12.63
C THR A 16 14.53 4.77 -12.33
N LEU A 17 15.44 5.37 -13.08
CA LEU A 17 16.88 5.27 -12.79
C LEU A 17 17.19 5.76 -11.37
N ARG A 18 16.73 6.98 -11.04
CA ARG A 18 17.03 7.61 -9.75
C ARG A 18 16.60 6.74 -8.56
N ILE A 19 15.40 6.15 -8.57
CA ILE A 19 14.92 5.28 -7.47
C ILE A 19 15.75 3.99 -7.39
N ASN A 20 15.99 3.33 -8.51
CA ASN A 20 16.71 2.07 -8.51
C ASN A 20 18.16 2.24 -8.01
N PHE A 21 18.89 3.22 -8.52
CA PHE A 21 20.28 3.47 -8.08
C PHE A 21 20.38 4.09 -6.68
N LYS A 22 19.31 4.72 -6.17
CA LYS A 22 19.26 5.20 -4.79
C LYS A 22 19.18 4.05 -3.78
N TYR A 23 18.39 3.03 -4.08
CA TYR A 23 18.05 2.00 -3.09
C TYR A 23 18.77 0.66 -3.30
N LEU A 24 19.27 0.38 -4.49
CA LEU A 24 19.77 -0.96 -4.85
C LEU A 24 21.24 -0.90 -5.27
N PRO A 25 21.99 -2.02 -5.04
CA PRO A 25 23.32 -2.18 -5.61
C PRO A 25 23.29 -2.05 -7.14
N PRO A 26 24.38 -1.55 -7.77
CA PRO A 26 24.39 -1.24 -9.20
C PRO A 26 23.91 -2.36 -10.11
N LEU A 27 24.37 -3.60 -9.89
CA LEU A 27 23.95 -4.76 -10.70
C LEU A 27 22.46 -5.09 -10.59
N GLN A 28 21.84 -4.81 -9.45
CA GLN A 28 20.40 -4.97 -9.25
C GLN A 28 19.64 -3.78 -9.84
N ALA A 29 20.15 -2.56 -9.66
CA ALA A 29 19.57 -1.33 -10.17
C ALA A 29 19.48 -1.33 -11.71
N LEU A 30 20.48 -1.86 -12.41
CA LEU A 30 20.49 -2.01 -13.87
C LEU A 30 19.35 -2.89 -14.41
N LYS A 31 18.83 -3.82 -13.60
CA LYS A 31 17.66 -4.62 -13.97
C LYS A 31 16.34 -3.84 -13.89
N LEU A 32 16.37 -2.61 -13.42
CA LEU A 32 15.21 -1.70 -13.25
C LEU A 32 13.99 -2.39 -12.62
N PRO A 33 14.14 -3.00 -11.43
CA PRO A 33 13.00 -3.66 -10.78
C PRO A 33 11.87 -2.71 -10.41
N ILE A 34 12.15 -1.43 -10.16
CA ILE A 34 11.15 -0.42 -9.79
C ILE A 34 10.91 0.49 -10.99
N LEU A 35 9.73 0.43 -11.58
CA LEU A 35 9.28 1.31 -12.66
C LEU A 35 8.39 2.42 -12.10
N VAL A 36 8.67 3.66 -12.49
CA VAL A 36 8.00 4.85 -11.94
C VAL A 36 7.33 5.65 -13.06
N SER A 37 6.07 5.97 -12.87
CA SER A 37 5.30 6.80 -13.78
C SER A 37 5.79 8.25 -13.80
N LYS A 38 5.68 8.91 -14.96
CA LYS A 38 5.94 10.35 -15.10
C LYS A 38 5.04 11.21 -14.20
N HIS A 39 3.84 10.73 -13.86
CA HIS A 39 2.90 11.39 -12.95
C HIS A 39 3.17 11.13 -11.47
N THR A 40 4.22 10.38 -11.11
CA THR A 40 4.64 10.18 -9.73
C THR A 40 5.47 11.34 -9.24
N ARG A 41 5.12 11.94 -8.09
CA ARG A 41 5.94 12.89 -7.36
C ARG A 41 6.79 12.16 -6.33
N ILE A 42 8.09 12.19 -6.48
CA ILE A 42 9.04 11.73 -5.47
C ILE A 42 9.25 12.87 -4.48
N ARG A 43 8.80 12.71 -3.24
CA ARG A 43 8.94 13.71 -2.18
C ARG A 43 10.19 13.48 -1.33
N ASP A 44 10.40 12.22 -0.92
CA ASP A 44 11.54 11.85 -0.08
C ASP A 44 12.02 10.43 -0.41
N MET A 45 13.32 10.20 -0.27
CA MET A 45 13.99 8.91 -0.48
C MET A 45 15.11 8.69 0.56
N ARG A 46 15.04 9.31 1.75
CA ARG A 46 16.06 9.16 2.80
C ARG A 46 16.05 7.80 3.45
N GLY A 47 14.90 7.16 3.50
CA GLY A 47 14.69 5.85 4.11
C GLY A 47 15.40 4.71 3.38
N LYS A 48 15.10 3.49 3.80
CA LYS A 48 15.68 2.26 3.25
C LYS A 48 14.62 1.47 2.51
N LEU A 49 15.03 0.81 1.41
CA LEU A 49 14.18 -0.09 0.64
C LEU A 49 14.93 -1.43 0.46
N LYS A 50 14.23 -2.52 0.74
CA LYS A 50 14.75 -3.88 0.55
C LYS A 50 13.78 -4.69 -0.31
N ILE A 51 14.31 -5.45 -1.27
CA ILE A 51 13.56 -6.45 -2.04
C ILE A 51 14.06 -7.82 -1.61
N GLN A 52 13.17 -8.64 -1.04
CA GLN A 52 13.49 -9.97 -0.48
C GLN A 52 13.16 -11.12 -1.44
N SER A 53 13.13 -10.86 -2.74
CA SER A 53 12.85 -11.86 -3.76
C SER A 53 13.82 -11.71 -4.93
N PRO A 54 13.91 -12.68 -5.83
CA PRO A 54 14.73 -12.57 -7.05
C PRO A 54 14.34 -11.34 -7.86
N ILE A 55 15.35 -10.51 -8.18
CA ILE A 55 15.15 -9.23 -8.88
C ILE A 55 14.76 -9.48 -10.34
N ARG A 56 13.61 -8.91 -10.74
CA ARG A 56 13.08 -8.92 -12.11
C ARG A 56 12.69 -7.51 -12.54
N THR A 57 12.87 -7.20 -13.81
CA THR A 57 12.51 -5.90 -14.39
C THR A 57 11.02 -5.62 -14.17
N GLY A 58 10.69 -4.43 -13.62
CA GLY A 58 9.32 -3.95 -13.46
C GLY A 58 8.45 -4.76 -12.50
N MET A 59 9.07 -5.47 -11.54
CA MET A 59 8.34 -6.21 -10.52
C MET A 59 7.62 -5.30 -9.53
N ILE A 60 8.11 -4.06 -9.35
CA ILE A 60 7.45 -3.01 -8.58
C ILE A 60 7.08 -1.89 -9.54
N ARG A 61 5.81 -1.48 -9.56
CA ARG A 61 5.31 -0.42 -10.45
C ARG A 61 4.61 0.64 -9.64
N VAL A 62 4.97 1.92 -9.88
CA VAL A 62 4.48 3.05 -9.09
C VAL A 62 3.82 4.10 -9.97
N GLY A 63 2.56 4.40 -9.67
CA GLY A 63 1.76 5.42 -10.34
C GLY A 63 1.39 5.06 -11.77
N MET A 64 1.31 3.77 -12.08
CA MET A 64 0.97 3.26 -13.40
C MET A 64 -0.40 2.60 -13.37
N ASP A 65 -0.99 2.49 -14.57
CA ASP A 65 -2.33 1.97 -14.76
C ASP A 65 -3.44 2.81 -14.12
N ALA A 66 -4.64 2.64 -14.59
CA ALA A 66 -5.73 3.50 -14.18
C ALA A 66 -7.03 2.74 -14.07
N VAL A 67 -7.78 3.10 -13.06
CA VAL A 67 -9.22 2.85 -13.02
C VAL A 67 -9.89 3.92 -13.87
N GLY A 68 -10.80 3.52 -14.76
CA GLY A 68 -11.41 4.41 -15.76
C GLY A 68 -12.17 5.63 -15.24
N ILE A 69 -12.43 5.68 -13.93
CA ILE A 69 -13.11 6.80 -13.27
C ILE A 69 -12.16 7.94 -12.82
N PHE A 70 -10.85 7.78 -13.00
CA PHE A 70 -9.87 8.79 -12.58
C PHE A 70 -9.14 9.41 -13.75
N ASP A 71 -8.90 10.72 -13.64
CA ASP A 71 -8.09 11.46 -14.61
C ASP A 71 -6.59 11.21 -14.40
N ASN A 72 -6.03 10.33 -15.21
CA ASN A 72 -4.63 9.94 -15.15
C ASN A 72 -3.63 11.08 -15.35
N LYS A 73 -4.04 12.19 -15.95
CA LYS A 73 -3.16 13.34 -16.20
C LYS A 73 -3.04 14.23 -14.96
N ARG A 74 -4.08 14.27 -14.13
CA ARG A 74 -4.16 15.13 -12.94
C ARG A 74 -3.89 14.40 -11.64
N SER A 75 -4.18 13.11 -11.58
CA SER A 75 -3.92 12.28 -10.41
C SER A 75 -2.43 11.97 -10.27
N ARG A 76 -1.79 12.51 -9.25
CA ARG A 76 -0.38 12.27 -8.98
C ARG A 76 -0.18 11.21 -7.91
N ALA A 77 0.58 10.17 -8.24
CA ALA A 77 1.11 9.29 -7.23
C ALA A 77 2.20 10.00 -6.39
N ILE A 78 2.31 9.65 -5.12
CA ILE A 78 3.33 10.17 -4.20
C ILE A 78 4.20 9.03 -3.73
N TRP A 79 5.51 9.26 -3.73
CA TRP A 79 6.52 8.40 -3.16
C TRP A 79 7.29 9.18 -2.11
N GLU A 80 7.12 8.82 -0.85
CA GLU A 80 7.79 9.44 0.30
C GLU A 80 8.23 8.33 1.26
N ILE A 81 9.52 8.00 1.24
CA ILE A 81 10.10 6.94 2.07
C ILE A 81 11.20 7.55 2.93
N ARG A 82 10.89 7.75 4.21
CA ARG A 82 11.82 8.22 5.25
C ARG A 82 12.22 7.08 6.18
N GLY A 83 11.33 6.13 6.45
CA GLY A 83 11.54 4.90 7.22
C GLY A 83 11.98 3.72 6.34
N ASN A 84 11.51 2.55 6.66
CA ASN A 84 11.86 1.29 6.00
C ASN A 84 10.70 0.76 5.18
N ILE A 85 10.98 0.31 3.95
CA ILE A 85 10.02 -0.46 3.16
C ILE A 85 10.64 -1.76 2.68
N ILE A 86 9.91 -2.87 2.85
CA ILE A 86 10.32 -4.20 2.46
C ILE A 86 9.31 -4.77 1.47
N PHE A 87 9.79 -5.12 0.28
CA PHE A 87 9.01 -5.85 -0.71
C PHE A 87 9.40 -7.33 -0.68
N LYS A 88 8.48 -8.20 -0.30
CA LYS A 88 8.67 -9.66 -0.34
C LYS A 88 8.50 -10.24 -1.75
N GLY A 89 8.04 -9.42 -2.71
CA GLY A 89 7.84 -9.81 -4.10
C GLY A 89 7.37 -8.67 -5.00
N ARG A 90 6.42 -8.95 -5.88
CA ARG A 90 5.83 -7.98 -6.79
C ARG A 90 4.92 -7.02 -6.05
N ALA A 91 4.94 -5.75 -6.44
CA ALA A 91 4.02 -4.76 -5.91
C ALA A 91 3.56 -3.80 -7.00
N PHE A 92 2.29 -3.43 -6.94
CA PHE A 92 1.68 -2.55 -7.91
C PHE A 92 0.92 -1.42 -7.21
N PHE A 93 1.31 -0.19 -7.53
CA PHE A 93 0.66 1.02 -7.04
C PHE A 93 0.07 1.76 -8.25
N GLY A 94 -1.24 1.73 -8.36
CA GLY A 94 -1.99 2.39 -9.43
C GLY A 94 -1.86 3.90 -9.41
N ASN A 95 -2.40 4.54 -10.43
CA ASN A 95 -2.35 5.98 -10.59
C ASN A 95 -2.96 6.71 -9.39
N GLY A 96 -2.36 7.82 -8.97
CA GLY A 96 -2.83 8.61 -7.83
C GLY A 96 -2.56 7.98 -6.45
N SER A 97 -1.98 6.78 -6.36
CA SER A 97 -1.65 6.15 -5.08
C SER A 97 -0.58 6.93 -4.33
N LYS A 98 -0.76 7.09 -3.03
CA LYS A 98 0.10 7.86 -2.14
C LYS A 98 0.74 6.93 -1.12
N LEU A 99 2.06 6.86 -1.13
CA LEU A 99 2.84 6.05 -0.23
C LEU A 99 3.74 6.95 0.62
N THR A 100 3.49 6.96 1.92
CA THR A 100 4.30 7.69 2.90
C THR A 100 4.73 6.72 4.00
N VAL A 101 6.04 6.49 4.12
CA VAL A 101 6.64 5.79 5.25
C VAL A 101 7.46 6.79 6.04
N MET A 102 7.03 7.09 7.26
CA MET A 102 7.63 8.10 8.12
C MET A 102 8.93 7.61 8.77
N ASP A 103 9.66 8.47 9.46
CA ASP A 103 11.06 8.25 9.86
C ASP A 103 11.33 6.93 10.62
N TYR A 104 10.40 6.46 11.44
CA TYR A 104 10.51 5.20 12.19
C TYR A 104 9.56 4.12 11.67
N GLY A 105 8.79 4.44 10.62
CA GLY A 105 7.81 3.52 10.03
C GLY A 105 8.49 2.34 9.35
N GLU A 106 7.88 1.18 9.49
CA GLU A 106 8.24 -0.03 8.76
C GLU A 106 7.03 -0.55 7.99
N LEU A 107 7.13 -0.54 6.66
CA LEU A 107 6.10 -1.06 5.77
C LEU A 107 6.59 -2.34 5.11
N ILE A 108 5.88 -3.45 5.32
CA ILE A 108 6.17 -4.75 4.73
C ILE A 108 5.06 -5.12 3.75
N LEU A 109 5.42 -5.40 2.51
CA LEU A 109 4.49 -5.78 1.45
C LEU A 109 4.84 -7.16 0.89
N GLY A 110 3.91 -8.10 1.03
CA GLY A 110 3.99 -9.45 0.50
C GLY A 110 4.04 -9.51 -1.02
N ASP A 111 4.28 -10.69 -1.59
CA ASP A 111 4.26 -10.85 -3.05
C ASP A 111 2.84 -10.59 -3.59
N ASN A 112 2.81 -10.05 -4.81
CA ASN A 112 1.59 -9.75 -5.55
C ASN A 112 0.66 -8.73 -4.87
N PHE A 113 1.24 -7.80 -4.09
CA PHE A 113 0.50 -6.68 -3.51
C PHE A 113 -0.01 -5.73 -4.60
N TYR A 114 -1.27 -5.30 -4.49
CA TYR A 114 -1.90 -4.47 -5.52
C TYR A 114 -2.80 -3.37 -4.94
N ILE A 115 -2.58 -2.15 -5.39
CA ILE A 115 -3.47 -1.00 -5.20
C ILE A 115 -3.96 -0.50 -6.55
N SER A 116 -5.27 -0.40 -6.75
CA SER A 116 -5.87 0.03 -8.03
C SER A 116 -5.59 1.49 -8.36
N GLY A 117 -5.84 2.41 -7.42
CA GLY A 117 -5.60 3.84 -7.62
C GLY A 117 -6.17 4.72 -6.52
N GLU A 118 -5.74 6.00 -6.47
CA GLU A 118 -6.19 7.05 -5.55
C GLU A 118 -6.26 6.63 -4.07
N SER A 119 -5.48 5.63 -3.69
CA SER A 119 -5.42 5.12 -2.32
C SER A 119 -4.16 5.62 -1.61
N ALA A 120 -4.18 5.65 -0.29
CA ALA A 120 -3.07 6.11 0.52
C ALA A 120 -2.67 5.08 1.57
N ILE A 121 -1.35 4.89 1.72
CA ILE A 121 -0.75 4.19 2.86
C ILE A 121 0.11 5.21 3.61
N VAL A 122 -0.18 5.40 4.88
CA VAL A 122 0.58 6.25 5.80
C VAL A 122 1.08 5.36 6.93
N CYS A 123 2.37 5.05 6.90
CA CYS A 123 3.03 4.19 7.85
C CYS A 123 3.97 5.02 8.73
N LYS A 124 3.64 5.15 10.00
CA LYS A 124 4.46 5.83 11.02
C LYS A 124 5.12 4.84 11.97
N ASN A 125 4.45 3.72 12.25
CA ASN A 125 4.89 2.67 13.15
C ASN A 125 5.14 1.37 12.38
N HIS A 126 4.12 0.55 12.17
CA HIS A 126 4.27 -0.73 11.47
C HIS A 126 3.01 -1.11 10.71
N ILE A 127 3.16 -1.36 9.41
CA ILE A 127 2.10 -1.90 8.55
C ILE A 127 2.66 -3.11 7.81
N GLU A 128 2.01 -4.26 7.96
CA GLU A 128 2.35 -5.46 7.22
C GLU A 128 1.14 -5.96 6.41
N CYS A 129 1.37 -6.21 5.13
CA CYS A 129 0.44 -6.89 4.23
C CYS A 129 1.10 -8.18 3.75
N ASP A 130 0.40 -9.30 3.89
CA ASP A 130 0.86 -10.58 3.35
C ASP A 130 0.71 -10.64 1.82
N LYS A 131 0.99 -11.81 1.22
CA LYS A 131 0.88 -11.99 -0.23
C LYS A 131 -0.57 -11.94 -0.73
N ASP A 132 -0.75 -11.62 -2.01
CA ASP A 132 -2.02 -11.59 -2.71
C ASP A 132 -3.05 -10.60 -2.13
N VAL A 133 -2.60 -9.53 -1.50
CA VAL A 133 -3.48 -8.47 -0.98
C VAL A 133 -3.88 -7.52 -2.10
N LEU A 134 -5.18 -7.27 -2.22
CA LEU A 134 -5.79 -6.38 -3.20
C LEU A 134 -6.50 -5.21 -2.54
N PHE A 135 -6.06 -4.00 -2.84
CA PHE A 135 -6.79 -2.77 -2.54
C PHE A 135 -7.51 -2.28 -3.80
N SER A 136 -8.81 -2.05 -3.68
CA SER A 136 -9.58 -1.31 -4.71
C SER A 136 -9.08 0.15 -4.75
N TRP A 137 -9.92 1.12 -4.93
CA TRP A 137 -9.55 2.54 -5.03
C TRP A 137 -10.10 3.38 -3.88
N ASN A 138 -9.51 4.56 -3.66
CA ASN A 138 -9.87 5.49 -2.59
C ASN A 138 -9.80 4.86 -1.18
N ILE A 139 -8.79 4.04 -0.94
CA ILE A 139 -8.57 3.39 0.36
C ILE A 139 -7.56 4.21 1.15
N LEU A 140 -7.80 4.36 2.45
CA LEU A 140 -6.83 4.89 3.40
C LEU A 140 -6.42 3.78 4.36
N VAL A 141 -5.11 3.52 4.45
CA VAL A 141 -4.50 2.69 5.49
C VAL A 141 -3.57 3.57 6.30
N MET A 142 -3.80 3.69 7.61
CA MET A 142 -3.05 4.62 8.46
C MET A 142 -2.90 4.08 9.88
N ASP A 143 -1.67 3.94 10.35
CA ASP A 143 -1.31 3.40 11.67
C ASP A 143 -1.09 4.46 12.74
N THR A 144 -1.43 5.71 12.48
CA THR A 144 -1.25 6.86 13.35
C THR A 144 -2.41 7.83 13.26
N ASP A 145 -2.70 8.57 14.32
CA ASP A 145 -3.60 9.73 14.31
C ASP A 145 -2.83 11.05 14.11
N PHE A 146 -1.51 11.02 13.98
CA PHE A 146 -0.58 12.17 13.98
C PHE A 146 -0.57 12.99 15.26
N HIS A 147 -1.66 13.06 15.99
CA HIS A 147 -1.87 13.84 17.20
C HIS A 147 -2.15 12.94 18.39
N ARG A 148 -1.74 13.38 19.58
CA ARG A 148 -1.99 12.66 20.83
C ARG A 148 -3.34 13.10 21.41
N ILE A 149 -4.13 12.12 21.82
CA ILE A 149 -5.33 12.35 22.63
C ILE A 149 -4.94 12.05 24.08
N ILE A 150 -5.08 13.04 24.97
CA ILE A 150 -4.63 12.97 26.36
C ILE A 150 -5.87 13.17 27.26
N ASN A 151 -5.99 12.35 28.32
CA ASN A 151 -7.05 12.51 29.32
C ASN A 151 -6.71 13.63 30.33
N SER A 152 -7.62 13.90 31.25
CA SER A 152 -7.45 14.92 32.30
C SER A 152 -6.29 14.64 33.27
N GLU A 153 -5.81 13.41 33.32
CA GLU A 153 -4.68 12.96 34.16
C GLU A 153 -3.34 13.03 33.44
N GLY A 154 -3.33 13.44 32.15
CA GLY A 154 -2.13 13.50 31.32
C GLY A 154 -1.73 12.19 30.66
N ASN A 155 -2.55 11.14 30.75
CA ASN A 155 -2.27 9.85 30.09
C ASN A 155 -2.71 9.87 28.64
N GLU A 156 -1.89 9.30 27.74
CA GLU A 156 -2.22 9.14 26.33
C GLU A 156 -3.27 8.05 26.14
N LEU A 157 -4.40 8.39 25.54
CA LEU A 157 -5.54 7.49 25.34
C LEU A 157 -5.44 6.66 24.07
N SER A 158 -4.67 7.11 23.10
CA SER A 158 -4.69 6.53 21.76
C SER A 158 -3.30 6.58 21.12
N PRO A 159 -2.33 5.79 21.62
CA PRO A 159 -1.00 5.71 21.02
C PRO A 159 -1.06 5.18 19.58
N ASP A 160 0.01 5.40 18.82
CA ASP A 160 0.19 4.78 17.50
C ASP A 160 0.13 3.24 17.64
N GLY A 161 -0.39 2.58 16.62
CA GLY A 161 -0.58 1.13 16.66
C GLY A 161 -0.13 0.47 15.35
N GLU A 162 -0.18 -0.85 15.32
CA GLU A 162 0.19 -1.64 14.15
C GLU A 162 -1.02 -2.01 13.31
N ILE A 163 -0.78 -2.28 12.02
CA ILE A 163 -1.79 -2.80 11.10
C ILE A 163 -1.25 -4.08 10.47
N TYR A 164 -2.03 -5.16 10.55
CA TYR A 164 -1.74 -6.40 9.86
C TYR A 164 -2.89 -6.78 8.93
N ILE A 165 -2.53 -7.13 7.68
CA ILE A 165 -3.46 -7.56 6.64
C ILE A 165 -2.96 -8.89 6.09
N GLY A 166 -3.71 -9.95 6.36
CA GLY A 166 -3.35 -11.33 6.02
C GLY A 166 -3.40 -11.63 4.53
N GLU A 167 -2.95 -12.83 4.19
CA GLU A 167 -2.90 -13.34 2.81
C GLU A 167 -4.29 -13.35 2.15
N ASN A 168 -4.32 -13.06 0.85
CA ASN A 168 -5.52 -13.11 0.03
C ASN A 168 -6.69 -12.27 0.62
N VAL A 169 -6.37 -11.07 1.11
CA VAL A 169 -7.39 -10.11 1.57
C VAL A 169 -7.73 -9.13 0.46
N TRP A 170 -9.02 -8.92 0.25
CA TRP A 170 -9.53 -7.89 -0.64
C TRP A 170 -10.17 -6.75 0.16
N ILE A 171 -9.71 -5.52 -0.07
CA ILE A 171 -10.28 -4.31 0.52
C ILE A 171 -11.07 -3.56 -0.55
N GLY A 172 -12.38 -3.46 -0.34
CA GLY A 172 -13.33 -2.73 -1.18
C GLY A 172 -13.08 -1.23 -1.17
N CYS A 173 -13.52 -0.55 -2.22
CA CYS A 173 -13.26 0.87 -2.43
C CYS A 173 -13.80 1.75 -1.29
N ARG A 174 -13.14 2.91 -1.06
CA ARG A 174 -13.46 3.91 -0.03
C ARG A 174 -13.37 3.40 1.41
N SER A 175 -12.79 2.23 1.63
CA SER A 175 -12.60 1.72 3.00
C SER A 175 -11.44 2.40 3.71
N ILE A 176 -11.52 2.43 5.04
CA ILE A 176 -10.51 3.02 5.92
C ILE A 176 -10.03 1.95 6.88
N ILE A 177 -8.72 1.68 6.89
CA ILE A 177 -8.06 0.75 7.80
C ILE A 177 -7.17 1.57 8.74
N LEU A 178 -7.50 1.56 10.01
CA LEU A 178 -6.83 2.36 11.03
C LEU A 178 -5.93 1.51 11.92
N LYS A 179 -5.13 2.17 12.73
CA LYS A 179 -4.25 1.56 13.71
C LYS A 179 -4.95 0.49 14.57
N ASN A 180 -4.19 -0.47 15.05
CA ASN A 180 -4.66 -1.64 15.81
C ASN A 180 -5.57 -2.59 15.02
N SER A 181 -5.62 -2.48 13.69
CA SER A 181 -6.37 -3.39 12.84
C SER A 181 -5.60 -4.68 12.59
N TYR A 182 -6.27 -5.79 12.74
CA TYR A 182 -5.81 -7.10 12.32
C TYR A 182 -6.89 -7.73 11.43
N ILE A 183 -6.57 -7.98 10.16
CA ILE A 183 -7.48 -8.58 9.18
C ILE A 183 -6.89 -9.93 8.79
N PRO A 184 -7.53 -11.07 9.16
CA PRO A 184 -6.99 -12.38 8.87
C PRO A 184 -7.10 -12.77 7.40
N THR A 185 -6.40 -13.84 7.05
CA THR A 185 -6.34 -14.41 5.70
C THR A 185 -7.73 -14.66 5.09
N GLY A 186 -7.87 -14.40 3.80
CA GLY A 186 -9.04 -14.71 2.99
C GLY A 186 -10.25 -13.81 3.20
N CYS A 187 -10.12 -12.76 4.02
CA CYS A 187 -11.21 -11.83 4.28
C CYS A 187 -11.47 -10.85 3.14
N VAL A 188 -12.70 -10.41 3.06
CA VAL A 188 -13.14 -9.30 2.20
C VAL A 188 -13.65 -8.17 3.09
N ILE A 189 -13.06 -6.98 2.94
CA ILE A 189 -13.60 -5.75 3.51
C ILE A 189 -14.54 -5.15 2.48
N GLY A 190 -15.82 -5.06 2.80
CA GLY A 190 -16.81 -4.44 1.92
C GLY A 190 -16.52 -2.96 1.69
N ALA A 191 -16.97 -2.43 0.57
CA ALA A 191 -16.78 -1.02 0.26
C ALA A 191 -17.33 -0.11 1.36
N ASP A 192 -16.69 1.07 1.56
CA ASP A 192 -17.12 2.11 2.52
C ASP A 192 -17.07 1.66 4.00
N SER A 193 -16.20 0.68 4.31
CA SER A 193 -16.07 0.13 5.66
C SER A 193 -14.93 0.78 6.44
N ARG A 194 -15.08 0.88 7.78
CA ARG A 194 -14.03 1.35 8.68
C ARG A 194 -13.59 0.27 9.64
N VAL A 195 -12.36 -0.20 9.48
CA VAL A 195 -11.69 -1.18 10.33
C VAL A 195 -10.76 -0.45 11.30
N SER A 196 -10.94 -0.68 12.62
CA SER A 196 -10.13 -0.10 13.69
C SER A 196 -9.99 -1.06 14.87
N LYS A 197 -10.06 -2.37 14.62
CA LYS A 197 -9.93 -3.42 15.61
C LYS A 197 -9.42 -4.71 15.00
N LYS A 198 -9.11 -5.68 15.84
CA LYS A 198 -8.70 -7.02 15.44
C LYS A 198 -9.92 -7.89 15.11
N PHE A 199 -9.86 -8.58 13.97
CA PHE A 199 -10.73 -9.68 13.61
C PHE A 199 -9.92 -10.98 13.70
N LEU A 200 -10.50 -12.07 14.15
CA LEU A 200 -9.80 -13.34 14.31
C LEU A 200 -10.28 -14.42 13.34
N GLU A 201 -11.48 -14.23 12.80
CA GLU A 201 -12.13 -15.21 11.92
C GLU A 201 -11.66 -15.01 10.48
N ARG A 202 -11.04 -16.04 9.92
CA ARG A 202 -10.58 -16.08 8.52
C ARG A 202 -11.76 -16.21 7.56
N ASN A 203 -11.52 -15.93 6.26
CA ASN A 203 -12.49 -16.15 5.19
C ASN A 203 -13.85 -15.51 5.48
N SER A 204 -13.84 -14.29 5.98
CA SER A 204 -15.04 -13.58 6.41
C SER A 204 -15.27 -12.31 5.58
N LEU A 205 -16.54 -11.99 5.36
CA LEU A 205 -16.98 -10.72 4.83
C LEU A 205 -17.21 -9.74 5.98
N ILE A 206 -16.44 -8.65 5.98
CA ILE A 206 -16.39 -7.65 7.05
C ILE A 206 -16.86 -6.32 6.48
N ILE A 207 -17.96 -5.75 6.98
CA ILE A 207 -18.59 -4.55 6.41
C ILE A 207 -19.01 -3.58 7.50
N GLY A 208 -19.05 -2.30 7.17
CA GLY A 208 -19.71 -1.26 7.94
C GLY A 208 -18.77 -0.28 8.64
N ASN A 209 -19.35 0.70 9.30
CA ASN A 209 -18.69 1.70 10.12
C ASN A 209 -19.41 1.84 11.48
N PRO A 210 -18.89 1.25 12.55
CA PRO A 210 -17.71 0.39 12.63
C PRO A 210 -17.90 -0.97 11.94
N ALA A 211 -16.82 -1.53 11.38
CA ALA A 211 -16.86 -2.78 10.63
C ALA A 211 -17.18 -3.99 11.54
N ARG A 212 -17.98 -4.93 11.01
CA ARG A 212 -18.38 -6.17 11.66
C ARG A 212 -18.39 -7.33 10.66
N ILE A 213 -18.18 -8.55 11.13
CA ILE A 213 -18.37 -9.76 10.33
C ILE A 213 -19.87 -9.88 10.03
N VAL A 214 -20.21 -9.98 8.75
CA VAL A 214 -21.60 -10.17 8.29
C VAL A 214 -21.82 -11.52 7.64
N LYS A 215 -20.74 -12.19 7.21
CA LYS A 215 -20.78 -13.53 6.66
C LYS A 215 -19.43 -14.21 6.86
N SER A 216 -19.45 -15.47 7.22
CA SER A 216 -18.29 -16.35 7.37
C SER A 216 -18.18 -17.34 6.21
N GLU A 217 -17.05 -18.07 6.16
CA GLU A 217 -16.81 -19.13 5.18
C GLU A 217 -16.95 -18.67 3.72
N ILE A 218 -16.51 -17.45 3.43
CA ILE A 218 -16.47 -16.93 2.06
C ILE A 218 -15.15 -17.25 1.36
N SER A 219 -15.18 -17.21 0.04
CA SER A 219 -13.97 -17.12 -0.79
C SER A 219 -14.16 -16.06 -1.85
N TRP A 220 -13.06 -15.47 -2.32
CA TRP A 220 -13.05 -14.52 -3.42
C TRP A 220 -11.91 -14.82 -4.39
N ARG A 221 -12.06 -14.43 -5.63
CA ARG A 221 -11.06 -14.59 -6.69
C ARG A 221 -10.89 -13.26 -7.43
N ARG A 222 -9.67 -12.97 -7.83
CA ARG A 222 -9.29 -11.82 -8.68
C ARG A 222 -9.54 -12.12 -10.16
#